data_c6a275da3b3c0cfef03466277b2f0e75
#
_entry.id   c6a275da3b3c0cfef03466277b2f0e75
#
_cell.length_a   1.000
_cell.length_b   1.000
_cell.length_c   1.000
_cell.angle_alpha   90.00
_cell.angle_beta   90.00
_cell.angle_gamma   90.00
#
_symmetry.space_group_name_H-M   'P 1'
#
loop_
_entity.id
_entity.type
_entity.pdbx_description
1 polymer ?
#
loop_
_entity_poly.entity_id
_entity_poly.type
_entity_poly.pdbx_seq_one_letter_code
_entity_poly.pdbx_strand_id
1 'polypeptide(L)'
;MKALLALEDGFVLEGESFTGPIELTGGEVIFNTAMAGYQELLTDPSYAGQMVCLTYPLIGNYGINPDDMESEKIHMSALIVKECCKEPSNWRATESLPDFLMRQGVPGVEGIDTRALTLHLRKNGAMRGCISTSILDPEALVKKAQELPSMEGQNLVTRVAPDKPYRWDENTGRPAPVTLNADGSYDWPAGKALRIVVYDFGIKWNILRLLSAQDMELLVVPPSFTCEQVKAAAPDGVFLSNGPGDPATLKPEIAEIANMADIFPIGAICLGHQLLGHALGGTTTKLKFGHHGVNHPVKNLLTGRIEISSQNHGFCVIPPEGVEKVYVNLNDGTLEGFRHPTKPIMTVQHHPEAAAGPTDSRTFFTDFKAMVMKAKAEK
;
A
#
# COMPACT_ATOMS: atom_id res chain seq x y z
N MET A 1 -16.34 -25.53 -4.77
CA MET A 1 -17.56 -25.07 -5.47
C MET A 1 -17.14 -24.36 -6.74
N LYS A 2 -17.73 -24.72 -7.92
CA LYS A 2 -17.36 -24.10 -9.20
C LYS A 2 -17.53 -22.58 -9.14
N ALA A 3 -16.52 -21.84 -9.65
CA ALA A 3 -16.51 -20.38 -9.75
C ALA A 3 -16.04 -19.95 -11.14
N LEU A 4 -16.57 -18.84 -11.64
CA LEU A 4 -16.04 -18.17 -12.82
C LEU A 4 -15.37 -16.86 -12.43
N LEU A 5 -14.23 -16.59 -13.03
CA LEU A 5 -13.60 -15.27 -13.12
C LEU A 5 -13.79 -14.75 -14.54
N ALA A 6 -14.41 -13.60 -14.70
CA ALA A 6 -14.56 -12.93 -15.99
C ALA A 6 -13.96 -11.53 -15.96
N LEU A 7 -13.19 -11.17 -16.98
CA LEU A 7 -12.63 -9.84 -17.19
C LEU A 7 -13.52 -9.06 -18.17
N GLU A 8 -13.46 -7.73 -18.10
CA GLU A 8 -14.26 -6.82 -18.92
C GLU A 8 -14.05 -6.94 -20.44
N ASP A 9 -12.92 -7.51 -20.86
CA ASP A 9 -12.59 -7.74 -22.28
C ASP A 9 -13.08 -9.08 -22.83
N GLY A 10 -13.78 -9.87 -22.00
CA GLY A 10 -14.32 -11.17 -22.37
C GLY A 10 -13.42 -12.36 -22.04
N PHE A 11 -12.25 -12.15 -21.43
CA PHE A 11 -11.41 -13.25 -20.96
C PHE A 11 -12.04 -13.90 -19.72
N VAL A 12 -12.28 -15.22 -19.79
CA VAL A 12 -12.97 -15.97 -18.72
C VAL A 12 -12.15 -17.20 -18.33
N LEU A 13 -12.05 -17.44 -17.03
CA LEU A 13 -11.40 -18.62 -16.44
C LEU A 13 -12.32 -19.31 -15.45
N GLU A 14 -12.22 -20.64 -15.42
CA GLU A 14 -12.92 -21.47 -14.45
C GLU A 14 -12.00 -21.85 -13.31
N GLY A 15 -12.56 -21.91 -12.10
CA GLY A 15 -11.88 -22.37 -10.89
C GLY A 15 -12.89 -22.86 -9.86
N GLU A 16 -12.45 -22.94 -8.62
CA GLU A 16 -13.28 -23.37 -7.50
C GLU A 16 -13.13 -22.39 -6.32
N SER A 17 -14.25 -22.00 -5.72
CA SER A 17 -14.20 -21.28 -4.45
C SER A 17 -13.83 -22.24 -3.32
N PHE A 18 -12.84 -21.86 -2.54
CA PHE A 18 -12.44 -22.55 -1.31
C PHE A 18 -12.91 -21.85 -0.03
N THR A 19 -13.60 -20.72 -0.17
CA THR A 19 -14.16 -19.94 0.94
C THR A 19 -15.70 -20.01 1.00
N GLY A 20 -16.33 -20.89 0.22
CA GLY A 20 -17.78 -21.04 0.16
C GLY A 20 -18.44 -20.27 -0.99
N PRO A 21 -19.76 -20.03 -0.92
CA PRO A 21 -20.49 -19.34 -1.98
C PRO A 21 -20.02 -17.90 -2.18
N ILE A 22 -19.88 -17.49 -3.44
CA ILE A 22 -19.59 -16.12 -3.87
C ILE A 22 -20.75 -15.68 -4.76
N GLU A 23 -21.64 -14.83 -4.26
CA GLU A 23 -22.73 -14.32 -5.09
C GLU A 23 -22.18 -13.49 -6.25
N LEU A 24 -21.47 -12.42 -5.91
CA LEU A 24 -20.71 -11.59 -6.84
C LEU A 24 -19.65 -10.78 -6.09
N THR A 25 -18.42 -10.82 -6.53
CA THR A 25 -17.40 -9.89 -6.11
C THR A 25 -16.65 -9.32 -7.31
N GLY A 26 -16.15 -8.10 -7.20
CA GLY A 26 -15.50 -7.44 -8.32
C GLY A 26 -14.46 -6.42 -7.86
N GLY A 27 -13.62 -6.04 -8.82
CA GLY A 27 -12.55 -5.07 -8.62
C GLY A 27 -11.60 -5.03 -9.80
N GLU A 28 -10.54 -4.23 -9.69
CA GLU A 28 -9.43 -4.29 -10.63
C GLU A 28 -8.62 -5.56 -10.41
N VAL A 29 -8.45 -6.37 -11.44
CA VAL A 29 -7.66 -7.61 -11.38
C VAL A 29 -6.20 -7.29 -11.65
N ILE A 30 -5.36 -7.63 -10.69
CA ILE A 30 -3.90 -7.49 -10.78
C ILE A 30 -3.22 -8.81 -10.47
N PHE A 31 -1.94 -8.91 -10.76
CA PHE A 31 -1.13 -10.06 -10.33
C PHE A 31 0.03 -9.58 -9.45
N ASN A 32 0.47 -10.44 -8.53
CA ASN A 32 1.66 -10.21 -7.73
C ASN A 32 2.62 -11.41 -7.84
N THR A 33 3.91 -11.12 -8.02
CA THR A 33 4.94 -12.13 -8.27
C THR A 33 5.70 -12.60 -7.02
N ALA A 34 5.28 -12.16 -5.83
CA ALA A 34 5.89 -12.58 -4.56
C ALA A 34 5.73 -14.09 -4.34
N MET A 35 6.81 -14.74 -3.89
CA MET A 35 6.81 -16.17 -3.56
C MET A 35 6.42 -16.46 -2.10
N ALA A 36 6.43 -15.44 -1.25
CA ALA A 36 6.09 -15.49 0.17
C ALA A 36 5.50 -14.14 0.59
N GLY A 37 4.93 -14.07 1.81
CA GLY A 37 4.35 -12.83 2.34
C GLY A 37 2.90 -12.61 1.93
N TYR A 38 2.17 -13.70 1.70
CA TYR A 38 0.75 -13.56 1.31
C TYR A 38 -0.11 -12.96 2.44
N GLN A 39 0.23 -13.17 3.72
CA GLN A 39 -0.51 -12.59 4.84
C GLN A 39 -0.34 -11.08 4.89
N GLU A 40 0.89 -10.59 4.76
CA GLU A 40 1.23 -9.18 4.71
C GLU A 40 0.53 -8.52 3.51
N LEU A 41 0.54 -9.19 2.37
CA LEU A 41 -0.14 -8.73 1.17
C LEU A 41 -1.67 -8.68 1.34
N LEU A 42 -2.28 -9.69 1.98
CA LEU A 42 -3.72 -9.70 2.29
C LEU A 42 -4.13 -8.51 3.16
N THR A 43 -3.30 -8.16 4.12
CA THR A 43 -3.58 -7.12 5.11
C THR A 43 -3.01 -5.74 4.77
N ASP A 44 -2.36 -5.58 3.60
CA ASP A 44 -1.94 -4.29 3.06
C ASP A 44 -3.15 -3.49 2.55
N PRO A 45 -3.48 -2.34 3.16
CA PRO A 45 -4.62 -1.52 2.73
C PRO A 45 -4.55 -1.02 1.29
N SER A 46 -3.36 -0.97 0.69
CA SER A 46 -3.17 -0.51 -0.70
C SER A 46 -3.87 -1.42 -1.72
N TYR A 47 -4.24 -2.65 -1.36
CA TYR A 47 -5.02 -3.54 -2.23
C TYR A 47 -6.54 -3.31 -2.18
N ALA A 48 -7.05 -2.31 -1.47
CA ALA A 48 -8.48 -2.02 -1.45
C ALA A 48 -9.04 -1.79 -2.87
N GLY A 49 -10.14 -2.47 -3.19
CA GLY A 49 -10.77 -2.42 -4.51
C GLY A 49 -10.11 -3.30 -5.58
N GLN A 50 -9.10 -4.10 -5.22
CA GLN A 50 -8.41 -4.99 -6.15
C GLN A 50 -8.66 -6.46 -5.85
N MET A 51 -8.71 -7.29 -6.90
CA MET A 51 -8.65 -8.75 -6.83
C MET A 51 -7.23 -9.18 -7.20
N VAL A 52 -6.56 -9.91 -6.32
CA VAL A 52 -5.13 -10.20 -6.44
C VAL A 52 -4.88 -11.63 -6.87
N CYS A 53 -4.25 -11.80 -8.03
CA CYS A 53 -3.75 -13.08 -8.51
C CYS A 53 -2.31 -13.29 -8.05
N LEU A 54 -2.06 -14.29 -7.21
CA LEU A 54 -0.72 -14.68 -6.82
C LEU A 54 -0.14 -15.67 -7.85
N THR A 55 1.02 -15.34 -8.40
CA THR A 55 1.65 -16.16 -9.45
C THR A 55 2.37 -17.39 -8.89
N TYR A 56 2.74 -17.38 -7.60
CA TYR A 56 3.31 -18.54 -6.93
C TYR A 56 2.26 -19.65 -6.81
N PRO A 57 2.60 -20.91 -7.18
CA PRO A 57 1.60 -21.97 -7.38
C PRO A 57 0.85 -22.38 -6.12
N LEU A 58 1.52 -22.47 -4.97
CA LEU A 58 0.96 -22.93 -3.70
C LEU A 58 0.94 -21.80 -2.68
N ILE A 59 -0.23 -21.40 -2.24
CA ILE A 59 -0.43 -20.31 -1.27
C ILE A 59 -1.11 -20.87 -0.01
N GLY A 60 -0.74 -20.35 1.17
CA GLY A 60 -1.30 -20.79 2.46
C GLY A 60 -0.44 -21.79 3.22
N ASN A 61 0.69 -22.20 2.67
CA ASN A 61 1.53 -23.28 3.19
C ASN A 61 2.16 -23.03 4.57
N TYR A 62 2.29 -21.76 5.02
CA TYR A 62 2.79 -21.43 6.36
C TYR A 62 1.71 -20.84 7.28
N GLY A 63 0.44 -20.82 6.86
CA GLY A 63 -0.70 -20.36 7.67
C GLY A 63 -0.71 -18.86 7.90
N ILE A 64 -1.43 -18.48 8.95
CA ILE A 64 -1.61 -17.09 9.41
C ILE A 64 -1.10 -17.00 10.85
N ASN A 65 -0.52 -15.87 11.22
CA ASN A 65 -0.06 -15.57 12.57
C ASN A 65 -0.31 -14.10 12.94
N PRO A 66 -0.38 -13.73 14.23
CA PRO A 66 -0.70 -12.36 14.66
C PRO A 66 0.41 -11.33 14.37
N ASP A 67 1.65 -11.76 14.16
CA ASP A 67 2.81 -10.86 14.06
C ASP A 67 2.99 -10.28 12.64
N ASP A 68 2.59 -11.06 11.62
CA ASP A 68 2.77 -10.70 10.21
C ASP A 68 1.57 -9.90 9.65
N MET A 69 0.76 -9.30 10.52
CA MET A 69 -0.31 -8.39 10.13
C MET A 69 0.24 -7.00 9.79
N GLU A 70 -0.23 -6.44 8.67
CA GLU A 70 0.10 -5.07 8.24
C GLU A 70 -1.04 -4.08 8.45
N SER A 71 -2.22 -4.57 8.86
CA SER A 71 -3.38 -3.82 9.36
C SER A 71 -4.32 -4.76 10.11
N GLU A 72 -5.47 -4.27 10.58
CA GLU A 72 -6.40 -5.08 11.38
C GLU A 72 -7.19 -6.12 10.57
N LYS A 73 -7.30 -5.96 9.24
CA LYS A 73 -8.16 -6.79 8.39
C LYS A 73 -7.59 -6.96 6.98
N ILE A 74 -8.22 -7.85 6.20
CA ILE A 74 -7.98 -7.98 4.76
C ILE A 74 -8.67 -6.83 4.03
N HIS A 75 -8.00 -6.26 3.03
CA HIS A 75 -8.50 -5.12 2.27
C HIS A 75 -8.79 -5.44 0.79
N MET A 76 -8.16 -6.47 0.21
CA MET A 76 -8.46 -6.87 -1.16
C MET A 76 -9.87 -7.40 -1.32
N SER A 77 -10.43 -7.30 -2.53
CA SER A 77 -11.78 -7.78 -2.85
C SER A 77 -11.86 -9.29 -2.98
N ALA A 78 -10.81 -9.96 -3.48
CA ALA A 78 -10.70 -11.41 -3.57
C ALA A 78 -9.25 -11.86 -3.76
N LEU A 79 -8.96 -13.09 -3.35
CA LEU A 79 -7.70 -13.79 -3.60
C LEU A 79 -7.87 -14.82 -4.71
N ILE A 80 -6.97 -14.81 -5.71
CA ILE A 80 -6.96 -15.74 -6.84
C ILE A 80 -5.64 -16.50 -6.82
N VAL A 81 -5.71 -17.84 -6.73
CA VAL A 81 -4.53 -18.70 -6.64
C VAL A 81 -4.62 -19.91 -7.57
N LYS A 82 -3.47 -20.53 -7.83
CA LYS A 82 -3.46 -21.83 -8.53
C LYS A 82 -3.89 -22.95 -7.60
N GLU A 83 -3.34 -22.96 -6.39
CA GLU A 83 -3.61 -23.98 -5.37
C GLU A 83 -3.56 -23.34 -3.98
N CYS A 84 -4.54 -23.62 -3.14
CA CYS A 84 -4.60 -23.20 -1.74
C CYS A 84 -4.24 -24.36 -0.82
N CYS A 85 -3.20 -24.17 0.00
CA CYS A 85 -2.84 -25.10 1.07
C CYS A 85 -3.87 -24.99 2.20
N LYS A 86 -4.56 -26.10 2.49
CA LYS A 86 -5.61 -26.15 3.51
C LYS A 86 -5.06 -26.49 4.91
N GLU A 87 -3.93 -27.17 4.95
CA GLU A 87 -3.27 -27.59 6.19
C GLU A 87 -1.86 -26.97 6.24
N PRO A 88 -1.68 -25.83 6.89
CA PRO A 88 -0.37 -25.18 6.97
C PRO A 88 0.61 -25.97 7.80
N SER A 89 1.90 -25.94 7.41
CA SER A 89 2.99 -26.56 8.13
C SER A 89 4.03 -25.54 8.58
N ASN A 90 3.71 -24.80 9.66
CA ASN A 90 4.61 -23.82 10.27
C ASN A 90 4.29 -23.69 11.76
N TRP A 91 5.32 -23.66 12.60
CA TRP A 91 5.17 -23.55 14.07
C TRP A 91 4.52 -22.23 14.53
N ARG A 92 4.57 -21.17 13.71
CA ARG A 92 3.93 -19.88 13.97
C ARG A 92 2.45 -19.85 13.56
N ALA A 93 1.99 -20.83 12.77
CA ALA A 93 0.63 -20.83 12.27
C ALA A 93 -0.39 -20.99 13.42
N THR A 94 -1.31 -20.04 13.52
CA THR A 94 -2.44 -20.07 14.46
C THR A 94 -3.77 -20.34 13.75
N GLU A 95 -3.82 -20.15 12.44
CA GLU A 95 -5.02 -20.28 11.61
C GLU A 95 -4.62 -20.67 10.17
N SER A 96 -5.48 -21.40 9.45
CA SER A 96 -5.28 -21.64 8.01
C SER A 96 -5.65 -20.41 7.16
N LEU A 97 -5.12 -20.33 5.95
CA LEU A 97 -5.49 -19.26 5.02
C LEU A 97 -6.98 -19.29 4.65
N PRO A 98 -7.61 -20.45 4.35
CA PRO A 98 -9.05 -20.51 4.11
C PRO A 98 -9.89 -19.98 5.29
N ASP A 99 -9.56 -20.39 6.52
CA ASP A 99 -10.30 -19.97 7.72
C ASP A 99 -10.18 -18.45 7.93
N PHE A 100 -8.98 -17.90 7.74
CA PHE A 100 -8.74 -16.46 7.83
C PHE A 100 -9.57 -15.67 6.81
N LEU A 101 -9.57 -16.10 5.54
CA LEU A 101 -10.38 -15.47 4.48
C LEU A 101 -11.88 -15.56 4.81
N MET A 102 -12.37 -16.75 5.23
CA MET A 102 -13.79 -16.94 5.60
C MET A 102 -14.19 -16.08 6.80
N ARG A 103 -13.36 -16.01 7.82
CA ARG A 103 -13.60 -15.18 9.01
C ARG A 103 -13.65 -13.69 8.68
N GLN A 104 -12.86 -13.26 7.67
CA GLN A 104 -12.82 -11.87 7.19
C GLN A 104 -13.87 -11.58 6.11
N GLY A 105 -14.61 -12.59 5.64
CA GLY A 105 -15.62 -12.45 4.61
C GLY A 105 -15.04 -12.14 3.22
N VAL A 106 -13.79 -12.55 2.96
CA VAL A 106 -13.10 -12.28 1.68
C VAL A 106 -13.08 -13.54 0.81
N PRO A 107 -13.57 -13.47 -0.43
CA PRO A 107 -13.57 -14.59 -1.35
C PRO A 107 -12.18 -15.08 -1.74
N GLY A 108 -12.01 -16.41 -1.81
CA GLY A 108 -10.81 -17.06 -2.33
C GLY A 108 -11.17 -18.09 -3.40
N VAL A 109 -10.47 -18.05 -4.53
CA VAL A 109 -10.68 -18.98 -5.67
C VAL A 109 -9.38 -19.66 -6.03
N GLU A 110 -9.41 -20.99 -6.13
CA GLU A 110 -8.30 -21.84 -6.57
C GLU A 110 -8.59 -22.54 -7.91
N GLY A 111 -7.57 -23.21 -8.47
CA GLY A 111 -7.70 -23.94 -9.76
C GLY A 111 -7.62 -23.03 -10.99
N ILE A 112 -7.54 -21.73 -10.80
CA ILE A 112 -7.39 -20.76 -11.90
C ILE A 112 -6.03 -20.96 -12.59
N ASP A 113 -6.01 -20.85 -13.92
CA ASP A 113 -4.77 -20.74 -14.67
C ASP A 113 -4.15 -19.35 -14.44
N THR A 114 -3.43 -19.21 -13.29
CA THR A 114 -2.79 -17.95 -12.88
C THR A 114 -1.71 -17.49 -13.86
N ARG A 115 -1.09 -18.41 -14.59
CA ARG A 115 -0.12 -18.09 -15.64
C ARG A 115 -0.83 -17.44 -16.84
N ALA A 116 -1.91 -18.04 -17.33
CA ALA A 116 -2.70 -17.47 -18.42
C ALA A 116 -3.24 -16.10 -18.05
N LEU A 117 -3.81 -15.94 -16.85
CA LEU A 117 -4.30 -14.67 -16.33
C LEU A 117 -3.19 -13.61 -16.28
N THR A 118 -2.03 -13.95 -15.69
CA THR A 118 -0.88 -13.04 -15.59
C THR A 118 -0.38 -12.58 -16.97
N LEU A 119 -0.25 -13.50 -17.92
CA LEU A 119 0.18 -13.16 -19.29
C LEU A 119 -0.84 -12.27 -19.98
N HIS A 120 -2.14 -12.52 -19.77
CA HIS A 120 -3.21 -11.71 -20.30
C HIS A 120 -3.17 -10.28 -19.78
N LEU A 121 -3.10 -10.10 -18.44
CA LEU A 121 -2.99 -8.79 -17.79
C LEU A 121 -1.71 -8.04 -18.18
N ARG A 122 -0.59 -8.74 -18.26
CA ARG A 122 0.67 -8.13 -18.70
C ARG A 122 0.60 -7.59 -20.14
N LYS A 123 -0.12 -8.31 -21.01
CA LYS A 123 -0.29 -7.92 -22.42
C LYS A 123 -1.30 -6.79 -22.59
N ASN A 124 -2.43 -6.86 -21.88
CA ASN A 124 -3.59 -5.99 -22.13
C ASN A 124 -3.73 -4.87 -21.07
N GLY A 125 -3.15 -5.02 -19.90
CA GLY A 125 -3.23 -4.10 -18.76
C GLY A 125 -4.02 -4.71 -17.60
N ALA A 126 -3.89 -4.12 -16.40
CA ALA A 126 -4.80 -4.37 -15.31
C ALA A 126 -6.21 -3.91 -15.72
N MET A 127 -7.23 -4.69 -15.39
CA MET A 127 -8.58 -4.44 -15.84
C MET A 127 -9.64 -4.92 -14.84
N ARG A 128 -10.85 -4.45 -15.01
CA ARG A 128 -11.98 -4.82 -14.17
C ARG A 128 -12.35 -6.28 -14.37
N GLY A 129 -12.71 -6.95 -13.29
CA GLY A 129 -13.18 -8.32 -13.35
C GLY A 129 -14.19 -8.63 -12.26
N CYS A 130 -14.92 -9.72 -12.43
CA CYS A 130 -15.85 -10.26 -11.46
C CYS A 130 -15.62 -11.75 -11.22
N ILE A 131 -15.87 -12.19 -10.00
CA ILE A 131 -15.92 -13.59 -9.61
C ILE A 131 -17.32 -13.92 -9.08
N SER A 132 -17.87 -15.07 -9.49
CA SER A 132 -19.14 -15.59 -8.95
C SER A 132 -19.17 -17.11 -8.97
N THR A 133 -19.90 -17.70 -8.00
CA THR A 133 -20.30 -19.10 -7.99
C THR A 133 -21.78 -19.26 -8.38
N SER A 134 -22.52 -18.15 -8.46
CA SER A 134 -23.97 -18.12 -8.78
C SER A 134 -24.21 -17.75 -10.23
N ILE A 135 -23.43 -16.80 -10.77
CA ILE A 135 -23.50 -16.38 -12.17
C ILE A 135 -22.43 -17.17 -12.94
N LEU A 136 -22.84 -18.31 -13.53
CA LEU A 136 -21.96 -19.21 -14.28
C LEU A 136 -22.09 -19.06 -15.80
N ASP A 137 -22.87 -18.08 -16.27
CA ASP A 137 -22.92 -17.67 -17.67
C ASP A 137 -21.79 -16.66 -17.93
N PRO A 138 -20.81 -16.97 -18.80
CA PRO A 138 -19.67 -16.11 -19.10
C PRO A 138 -20.08 -14.71 -19.59
N GLU A 139 -21.05 -14.60 -20.50
CA GLU A 139 -21.44 -13.30 -21.06
C GLU A 139 -22.09 -12.40 -20.00
N ALA A 140 -22.94 -12.97 -19.14
CA ALA A 140 -23.56 -12.25 -18.05
C ALA A 140 -22.51 -11.74 -17.04
N LEU A 141 -21.48 -12.55 -16.73
CA LEU A 141 -20.44 -12.16 -15.78
C LEU A 141 -19.47 -11.12 -16.36
N VAL A 142 -19.14 -11.21 -17.66
CA VAL A 142 -18.37 -10.18 -18.38
C VAL A 142 -19.09 -8.83 -18.32
N LYS A 143 -20.41 -8.83 -18.56
CA LYS A 143 -21.22 -7.61 -18.46
C LYS A 143 -21.16 -6.99 -17.07
N LYS A 144 -21.17 -7.82 -16.01
CA LYS A 144 -20.98 -7.34 -14.63
C LYS A 144 -19.60 -6.71 -14.40
N ALA A 145 -18.56 -7.28 -14.97
CA ALA A 145 -17.22 -6.69 -14.93
C ALA A 145 -17.16 -5.32 -15.62
N GLN A 146 -17.85 -5.16 -16.76
CA GLN A 146 -17.92 -3.89 -17.50
C GLN A 146 -18.70 -2.79 -16.76
N GLU A 147 -19.63 -3.16 -15.87
CA GLU A 147 -20.41 -2.23 -15.04
C GLU A 147 -19.61 -1.65 -13.85
N LEU A 148 -18.46 -2.25 -13.49
CA LEU A 148 -17.64 -1.76 -12.39
C LEU A 148 -16.97 -0.42 -12.72
N PRO A 149 -16.72 0.44 -11.72
CA PRO A 149 -15.93 1.65 -11.93
C PRO A 149 -14.46 1.31 -12.23
N SER A 150 -13.80 2.12 -13.04
CA SER A 150 -12.34 2.06 -13.23
C SER A 150 -11.61 2.44 -11.94
N MET A 151 -10.38 1.97 -11.74
CA MET A 151 -9.52 2.42 -10.64
C MET A 151 -9.20 3.92 -10.74
N GLU A 152 -9.06 4.45 -11.95
CA GLU A 152 -8.91 5.89 -12.19
C GLU A 152 -10.17 6.63 -11.74
N GLY A 153 -9.98 7.70 -10.99
CA GLY A 153 -11.05 8.51 -10.42
C GLY A 153 -11.64 7.97 -9.11
N GLN A 154 -11.12 6.85 -8.55
CA GLN A 154 -11.59 6.33 -7.26
C GLN A 154 -10.73 6.83 -6.09
N ASN A 155 -11.39 7.52 -5.13
CA ASN A 155 -10.82 7.76 -3.80
C ASN A 155 -11.11 6.54 -2.91
N LEU A 156 -10.13 5.63 -2.79
CA LEU A 156 -10.25 4.45 -1.93
C LEU A 156 -9.66 4.66 -0.53
N VAL A 157 -8.97 5.77 -0.29
CA VAL A 157 -8.44 6.13 1.02
C VAL A 157 -9.54 6.20 2.06
N THR A 158 -10.71 6.72 1.70
CA THR A 158 -11.89 6.80 2.59
C THR A 158 -12.40 5.45 3.11
N ARG A 159 -11.99 4.32 2.48
CA ARG A 159 -12.39 2.97 2.91
C ARG A 159 -11.44 2.35 3.93
N VAL A 160 -10.23 2.89 4.03
CA VAL A 160 -9.12 2.27 4.79
C VAL A 160 -8.52 3.17 5.85
N ALA A 161 -8.59 4.48 5.68
CA ALA A 161 -8.03 5.44 6.61
C ALA A 161 -8.83 5.51 7.93
N PRO A 162 -8.17 5.85 9.06
CA PRO A 162 -8.86 6.05 10.32
C PRO A 162 -9.65 7.37 10.35
N ASP A 163 -10.69 7.42 11.19
CA ASP A 163 -11.47 8.63 11.43
C ASP A 163 -10.88 9.54 12.52
N LYS A 164 -9.99 8.99 13.35
CA LYS A 164 -9.43 9.66 14.53
C LYS A 164 -7.93 9.46 14.63
N PRO A 165 -7.19 10.42 15.21
CA PRO A 165 -5.78 10.23 15.54
C PRO A 165 -5.55 9.08 16.51
N TYR A 166 -4.40 8.44 16.39
CA TYR A 166 -3.91 7.42 17.31
C TYR A 166 -2.39 7.51 17.45
N ARG A 167 -1.82 6.87 18.47
CA ARG A 167 -0.37 6.68 18.59
C ARG A 167 -0.01 5.22 18.26
N TRP A 168 1.20 5.02 17.80
CA TRP A 168 1.74 3.67 17.69
C TRP A 168 2.27 3.20 19.05
N ASP A 169 1.74 2.08 19.54
CA ASP A 169 2.22 1.47 20.79
C ASP A 169 3.22 0.35 20.48
N GLU A 170 4.49 0.61 20.72
CA GLU A 170 5.58 -0.34 20.47
C GLU A 170 5.47 -1.62 21.30
N ASN A 171 4.89 -1.55 22.51
CA ASN A 171 4.78 -2.70 23.40
C ASN A 171 3.77 -3.73 22.89
N THR A 172 2.70 -3.25 22.28
CA THR A 172 1.65 -4.10 21.72
C THR A 172 1.81 -4.32 20.21
N GLY A 173 2.58 -3.48 19.52
CA GLY A 173 2.67 -3.45 18.06
C GLY A 173 1.35 -3.08 17.39
N ARG A 174 0.51 -2.24 18.06
CA ARG A 174 -0.85 -1.91 17.62
C ARG A 174 -1.15 -0.41 17.79
N PRO A 175 -2.15 0.12 17.06
CA PRO A 175 -2.69 1.46 17.30
C PRO A 175 -3.26 1.58 18.70
N ALA A 176 -2.95 2.69 19.39
CA ALA A 176 -3.54 3.03 20.68
C ALA A 176 -4.22 4.41 20.60
N PRO A 177 -5.44 4.57 21.14
CA PRO A 177 -6.18 5.82 21.04
C PRO A 177 -5.45 6.97 21.72
N VAL A 178 -5.61 8.19 21.15
CA VAL A 178 -5.13 9.44 21.75
C VAL A 178 -6.26 10.45 21.84
N THR A 179 -6.08 11.44 22.71
CA THR A 179 -6.93 12.63 22.77
C THR A 179 -6.05 13.86 22.57
N LEU A 180 -6.42 14.70 21.63
CA LEU A 180 -5.80 16.01 21.46
C LEU A 180 -6.40 16.97 22.49
N ASN A 181 -5.61 17.95 22.91
CA ASN A 181 -6.07 19.04 23.77
C ASN A 181 -7.11 19.93 23.06
N ALA A 182 -7.85 20.76 23.81
CA ALA A 182 -8.88 21.62 23.25
C ALA A 182 -8.35 22.66 22.24
N ASP A 183 -7.07 23.01 22.32
CA ASP A 183 -6.36 23.90 21.39
C ASP A 183 -5.72 23.16 20.20
N GLY A 184 -5.95 21.84 20.09
CA GLY A 184 -5.39 20.99 19.05
C GLY A 184 -3.96 20.51 19.31
N SER A 185 -3.33 20.90 20.41
CA SER A 185 -2.01 20.41 20.80
C SER A 185 -2.03 18.94 21.22
N TYR A 186 -0.87 18.30 21.17
CA TYR A 186 -0.69 16.92 21.62
C TYR A 186 0.42 16.82 22.66
N ASP A 187 0.11 16.16 23.77
CA ASP A 187 1.07 15.90 24.84
C ASP A 187 1.95 14.73 24.45
N TRP A 188 3.05 15.02 23.76
CA TRP A 188 3.99 14.00 23.29
C TRP A 188 4.60 13.24 24.47
N PRO A 189 4.55 11.90 24.45
CA PRO A 189 5.27 11.09 25.43
C PRO A 189 6.77 11.45 25.46
N ALA A 190 7.35 11.42 26.65
CA ALA A 190 8.78 11.63 26.81
C ALA A 190 9.58 10.37 26.42
N GLY A 191 10.83 10.55 26.01
CA GLY A 191 11.78 9.45 25.82
C GLY A 191 12.30 9.25 24.40
N LYS A 192 11.59 9.70 23.37
CA LYS A 192 12.05 9.63 21.97
C LYS A 192 12.71 10.92 21.52
N ALA A 193 13.71 10.79 20.62
CA ALA A 193 14.47 11.93 20.11
C ALA A 193 13.68 12.86 19.19
N LEU A 194 12.75 12.30 18.41
CA LEU A 194 11.97 13.02 17.40
C LEU A 194 10.46 12.77 17.56
N ARG A 195 9.66 13.76 17.20
CA ARG A 195 8.19 13.76 17.18
C ARG A 195 7.74 13.84 15.74
N ILE A 196 7.02 12.83 15.27
CA ILE A 196 6.60 12.73 13.87
C ILE A 196 5.08 12.61 13.79
N VAL A 197 4.46 13.51 13.03
CA VAL A 197 3.07 13.33 12.59
C VAL A 197 3.08 12.45 11.34
N VAL A 198 2.34 11.35 11.38
CA VAL A 198 2.22 10.38 10.29
C VAL A 198 0.81 10.41 9.72
N TYR A 199 0.66 10.77 8.46
CA TYR A 199 -0.64 10.66 7.78
C TYR A 199 -0.92 9.21 7.39
N ASP A 200 -2.08 8.70 7.82
CA ASP A 200 -2.55 7.36 7.50
C ASP A 200 -3.54 7.40 6.33
N PHE A 201 -3.04 7.17 5.14
CA PHE A 201 -3.84 7.00 3.92
C PHE A 201 -4.22 5.53 3.66
N GLY A 202 -3.97 4.65 4.61
CA GLY A 202 -4.01 3.20 4.50
C GLY A 202 -2.63 2.62 4.76
N ILE A 203 -2.07 2.94 5.93
CA ILE A 203 -0.69 2.63 6.30
C ILE A 203 -0.47 1.15 6.58
N LYS A 204 0.65 0.62 6.08
CA LYS A 204 1.19 -0.64 6.56
C LYS A 204 1.86 -0.47 7.90
N TRP A 205 1.51 -1.31 8.86
CA TRP A 205 2.05 -1.21 10.22
C TRP A 205 3.57 -1.34 10.30
N ASN A 206 4.19 -2.01 9.33
CA ASN A 206 5.65 -2.10 9.31
C ASN A 206 6.34 -0.74 9.08
N ILE A 207 5.68 0.22 8.44
CA ILE A 207 6.15 1.61 8.37
C ILE A 207 6.24 2.21 9.78
N LEU A 208 5.19 2.04 10.59
CA LEU A 208 5.15 2.53 11.97
C LEU A 208 6.19 1.84 12.84
N ARG A 209 6.35 0.50 12.72
CA ARG A 209 7.39 -0.26 13.42
C ARG A 209 8.79 0.28 13.10
N LEU A 210 9.08 0.53 11.83
CA LEU A 210 10.40 0.98 11.39
C LEU A 210 10.69 2.45 11.76
N LEU A 211 9.71 3.35 11.68
CA LEU A 211 9.84 4.73 12.16
C LEU A 211 10.08 4.75 13.68
N SER A 212 9.29 4.00 14.44
CA SER A 212 9.40 3.91 15.90
C SER A 212 10.75 3.32 16.33
N ALA A 213 11.25 2.30 15.60
CA ALA A 213 12.58 1.72 15.81
C ALA A 213 13.73 2.72 15.53
N GLN A 214 13.48 3.82 14.82
CA GLN A 214 14.43 4.92 14.63
C GLN A 214 14.37 5.97 15.75
N ASP A 215 13.79 5.66 16.91
CA ASP A 215 13.69 6.58 18.04
C ASP A 215 12.76 7.79 17.74
N MET A 216 11.65 7.53 17.05
CA MET A 216 10.62 8.50 16.72
C MET A 216 9.34 8.20 17.49
N GLU A 217 8.77 9.21 18.17
CA GLU A 217 7.40 9.15 18.71
C GLU A 217 6.42 9.51 17.61
N LEU A 218 5.36 8.71 17.44
CA LEU A 218 4.46 8.81 16.30
C LEU A 218 3.05 9.21 16.75
N LEU A 219 2.57 10.34 16.24
CA LEU A 219 1.16 10.72 16.22
C LEU A 219 0.62 10.43 14.81
N VAL A 220 -0.20 9.39 14.70
CA VAL A 220 -0.80 8.99 13.42
C VAL A 220 -2.14 9.70 13.27
N VAL A 221 -2.36 10.34 12.13
CA VAL A 221 -3.51 11.21 11.90
C VAL A 221 -4.28 10.82 10.64
N PRO A 222 -5.61 11.07 10.60
CA PRO A 222 -6.40 10.82 9.41
C PRO A 222 -6.02 11.76 8.25
N PRO A 223 -6.38 11.41 6.99
CA PRO A 223 -6.14 12.25 5.80
C PRO A 223 -6.68 13.67 5.90
N SER A 224 -7.78 13.85 6.63
CA SER A 224 -8.45 15.14 6.83
C SER A 224 -7.73 16.09 7.82
N PHE A 225 -6.62 15.67 8.41
CA PHE A 225 -5.88 16.48 9.37
C PHE A 225 -5.21 17.66 8.65
N THR A 226 -5.50 18.89 9.06
CA THR A 226 -5.04 20.09 8.37
C THR A 226 -3.63 20.52 8.76
N CYS A 227 -2.98 21.33 7.93
CA CYS A 227 -1.68 21.91 8.23
C CYS A 227 -1.68 22.69 9.57
N GLU A 228 -2.75 23.39 9.89
CA GLU A 228 -2.89 24.11 11.17
C GLU A 228 -2.93 23.15 12.38
N GLN A 229 -3.61 22.01 12.22
CA GLN A 229 -3.62 20.99 13.27
C GLN A 229 -2.24 20.35 13.45
N VAL A 230 -1.50 20.14 12.36
CA VAL A 230 -0.09 19.67 12.44
C VAL A 230 0.77 20.69 13.16
N LYS A 231 0.62 21.99 12.88
CA LYS A 231 1.33 23.07 13.60
C LYS A 231 1.01 23.07 15.09
N ALA A 232 -0.27 22.91 15.45
CA ALA A 232 -0.71 22.83 16.84
C ALA A 232 -0.10 21.63 17.59
N ALA A 233 0.06 20.48 16.91
CA ALA A 233 0.73 19.32 17.46
C ALA A 233 2.26 19.49 17.62
N ALA A 234 2.86 20.48 16.97
CA ALA A 234 4.29 20.85 17.06
C ALA A 234 5.25 19.68 16.85
N PRO A 235 5.20 18.93 15.73
CA PRO A 235 6.12 17.85 15.43
C PRO A 235 7.47 18.40 14.92
N ASP A 236 8.50 17.54 14.94
CA ASP A 236 9.79 17.80 14.29
C ASP A 236 9.75 17.51 12.78
N GLY A 237 8.83 16.64 12.32
CA GLY A 237 8.67 16.29 10.92
C GLY A 237 7.31 15.62 10.63
N VAL A 238 7.03 15.44 9.34
CA VAL A 238 5.79 14.82 8.82
C VAL A 238 6.16 13.62 7.96
N PHE A 239 5.35 12.58 8.03
CA PHE A 239 5.49 11.39 7.20
C PHE A 239 4.18 11.07 6.49
N LEU A 240 4.23 10.85 5.17
CA LEU A 240 3.07 10.51 4.34
C LEU A 240 3.12 9.03 3.96
N SER A 241 2.11 8.27 4.37
CA SER A 241 2.09 6.82 4.20
C SER A 241 1.72 6.37 2.78
N ASN A 242 1.80 5.06 2.55
CA ASN A 242 1.17 4.37 1.45
C ASN A 242 -0.36 4.40 1.55
N GLY A 243 -1.05 3.96 0.49
CA GLY A 243 -2.50 3.84 0.46
C GLY A 243 -3.03 3.47 -0.93
N PRO A 244 -4.35 3.17 -1.04
CA PRO A 244 -5.00 2.74 -2.28
C PRO A 244 -5.57 3.89 -3.11
N GLY A 245 -5.92 3.58 -4.36
CA GLY A 245 -6.73 4.42 -5.23
C GLY A 245 -5.94 5.37 -6.13
N ASP A 246 -6.65 6.32 -6.72
CA ASP A 246 -6.09 7.32 -7.62
C ASP A 246 -5.68 8.59 -6.84
N PRO A 247 -4.37 8.91 -6.78
CA PRO A 247 -3.88 10.08 -6.03
C PRO A 247 -4.49 11.40 -6.50
N ALA A 248 -4.84 11.55 -7.78
CA ALA A 248 -5.42 12.78 -8.33
C ALA A 248 -6.80 13.13 -7.76
N THR A 249 -7.45 12.21 -7.07
CA THR A 249 -8.74 12.41 -6.41
C THR A 249 -8.64 13.09 -5.05
N LEU A 250 -7.45 13.05 -4.42
CA LEU A 250 -7.19 13.54 -3.06
C LEU A 250 -6.79 15.02 -3.05
N LYS A 251 -7.60 15.86 -3.73
CA LYS A 251 -7.31 17.30 -3.91
C LYS A 251 -7.20 18.09 -2.61
N PRO A 252 -8.07 17.89 -1.60
CA PRO A 252 -7.94 18.57 -0.32
C PRO A 252 -6.62 18.22 0.39
N GLU A 253 -6.27 16.95 0.42
CA GLU A 253 -5.06 16.42 1.06
C GLU A 253 -3.80 16.96 0.34
N ILE A 254 -3.81 17.00 -0.99
CA ILE A 254 -2.73 17.59 -1.79
C ILE A 254 -2.52 19.07 -1.43
N ALA A 255 -3.58 19.84 -1.25
CA ALA A 255 -3.50 21.25 -0.86
C ALA A 255 -2.90 21.41 0.56
N GLU A 256 -3.31 20.57 1.52
CA GLU A 256 -2.73 20.59 2.86
C GLU A 256 -1.24 20.19 2.86
N ILE A 257 -0.86 19.19 2.05
CA ILE A 257 0.55 18.78 1.87
C ILE A 257 1.38 19.92 1.27
N ALA A 258 0.84 20.65 0.29
CA ALA A 258 1.51 21.83 -0.29
C ALA A 258 1.76 22.91 0.77
N ASN A 259 0.79 23.18 1.66
CA ASN A 259 0.94 24.12 2.77
C ASN A 259 2.03 23.69 3.78
N MET A 260 2.26 22.39 3.94
CA MET A 260 3.27 21.85 4.85
C MET A 260 4.69 21.81 4.26
N ALA A 261 4.83 21.78 2.94
CA ALA A 261 6.10 21.55 2.26
C ALA A 261 7.18 22.62 2.50
N ASP A 262 6.79 23.81 2.93
CA ASP A 262 7.68 24.92 3.29
C ASP A 262 7.97 25.02 4.81
N ILE A 263 7.28 24.19 5.60
CA ILE A 263 7.28 24.33 7.07
C ILE A 263 7.99 23.16 7.75
N PHE A 264 7.77 21.95 7.26
CA PHE A 264 8.21 20.72 7.90
C PHE A 264 9.14 19.90 7.01
N PRO A 265 10.09 19.16 7.62
CA PRO A 265 10.71 18.03 6.96
C PRO A 265 9.64 16.98 6.61
N ILE A 266 9.64 16.48 5.36
CA ILE A 266 8.63 15.51 4.90
C ILE A 266 9.30 14.27 4.30
N GLY A 267 8.95 13.08 4.84
CA GLY A 267 9.21 11.79 4.23
C GLY A 267 7.93 11.20 3.63
N ALA A 268 8.01 10.48 2.51
CA ALA A 268 6.82 9.94 1.87
C ALA A 268 7.07 8.61 1.15
N ILE A 269 6.11 7.68 1.26
CA ILE A 269 6.15 6.35 0.64
C ILE A 269 4.90 6.15 -0.24
N CYS A 270 5.09 5.62 -1.44
CA CYS A 270 4.06 5.14 -2.39
C CYS A 270 2.98 6.20 -2.66
N LEU A 271 1.77 6.09 -2.12
CA LEU A 271 0.73 7.12 -2.28
C LEU A 271 1.20 8.48 -1.75
N GLY A 272 1.88 8.53 -0.61
CA GLY A 272 2.45 9.76 -0.07
C GLY A 272 3.45 10.43 -1.02
N HIS A 273 4.30 9.64 -1.70
CA HIS A 273 5.18 10.13 -2.76
C HIS A 273 4.40 10.75 -3.92
N GLN A 274 3.30 10.10 -4.34
CA GLN A 274 2.44 10.58 -5.42
C GLN A 274 1.73 11.89 -5.04
N LEU A 275 1.16 11.97 -3.81
CA LEU A 275 0.51 13.17 -3.30
C LEU A 275 1.49 14.34 -3.19
N LEU A 276 2.70 14.09 -2.69
CA LEU A 276 3.74 15.10 -2.61
C LEU A 276 4.23 15.54 -4.00
N GLY A 277 4.26 14.60 -4.96
CA GLY A 277 4.50 14.92 -6.38
C GLY A 277 3.48 15.93 -6.91
N HIS A 278 2.18 15.70 -6.67
CA HIS A 278 1.10 16.65 -7.02
C HIS A 278 1.23 17.98 -6.25
N ALA A 279 1.49 17.95 -4.95
CA ALA A 279 1.60 19.14 -4.12
C ALA A 279 2.73 20.09 -4.56
N LEU A 280 3.77 19.54 -5.18
CA LEU A 280 4.89 20.31 -5.73
C LEU A 280 4.69 20.68 -7.22
N GLY A 281 3.53 20.40 -7.82
CA GLY A 281 3.19 20.78 -9.20
C GLY A 281 3.45 19.71 -10.27
N GLY A 282 3.77 18.50 -9.87
CA GLY A 282 3.83 17.32 -10.75
C GLY A 282 2.45 16.72 -11.03
N THR A 283 2.44 15.60 -11.72
CA THR A 283 1.23 14.83 -12.03
C THR A 283 1.47 13.32 -11.85
N THR A 284 0.41 12.53 -11.95
CA THR A 284 0.52 11.06 -11.97
C THR A 284 -0.08 10.51 -13.26
N THR A 285 0.41 9.33 -13.66
CA THR A 285 -0.15 8.56 -14.78
C THR A 285 -0.34 7.12 -14.37
N LYS A 286 -1.42 6.49 -14.87
CA LYS A 286 -1.67 5.07 -14.62
C LYS A 286 -0.71 4.21 -15.43
N LEU A 287 -0.08 3.24 -14.76
CA LEU A 287 0.73 2.21 -15.40
C LEU A 287 -0.18 1.16 -16.05
N LYS A 288 0.29 0.54 -17.11
CA LYS A 288 -0.50 -0.45 -17.87
C LYS A 288 -1.00 -1.60 -16.99
N PHE A 289 -0.14 -2.18 -16.15
CA PHE A 289 -0.49 -3.29 -15.25
C PHE A 289 0.06 -3.09 -13.83
N GLY A 290 0.61 -1.90 -13.54
CA GLY A 290 1.21 -1.59 -12.26
C GLY A 290 2.56 -2.28 -12.00
N HIS A 291 3.13 -1.97 -10.85
CA HIS A 291 4.25 -2.70 -10.27
C HIS A 291 3.78 -3.44 -9.03
N HIS A 292 3.76 -4.77 -9.09
CA HIS A 292 3.30 -5.63 -8.00
C HIS A 292 4.22 -6.84 -7.86
N GLY A 293 5.04 -6.84 -6.82
CA GLY A 293 6.02 -7.89 -6.55
C GLY A 293 7.13 -7.44 -5.61
N VAL A 294 8.02 -8.37 -5.29
CA VAL A 294 9.10 -8.15 -4.31
C VAL A 294 10.49 -8.30 -4.93
N ASN A 295 10.61 -8.19 -6.23
CA ASN A 295 11.83 -8.48 -6.99
C ASN A 295 12.13 -7.42 -8.07
N HIS A 296 11.66 -6.18 -7.88
CA HIS A 296 11.90 -5.10 -8.82
C HIS A 296 13.24 -4.41 -8.52
N PRO A 297 14.14 -4.33 -9.50
CA PRO A 297 15.41 -3.62 -9.33
C PRO A 297 15.19 -2.11 -9.47
N VAL A 298 15.60 -1.36 -8.43
CA VAL A 298 15.57 0.09 -8.39
C VAL A 298 16.98 0.63 -8.26
N LYS A 299 17.36 1.59 -9.09
CA LYS A 299 18.67 2.22 -9.04
C LYS A 299 18.61 3.53 -8.27
N ASN A 300 19.44 3.64 -7.24
CA ASN A 300 19.71 4.92 -6.58
C ASN A 300 20.68 5.73 -7.47
N LEU A 301 20.22 6.86 -7.98
CA LEU A 301 20.99 7.70 -8.92
C LEU A 301 22.10 8.50 -8.23
N LEU A 302 22.01 8.72 -6.90
CA LEU A 302 23.02 9.45 -6.13
C LEU A 302 24.24 8.58 -5.83
N THR A 303 24.01 7.30 -5.54
CA THR A 303 25.07 6.37 -5.13
C THR A 303 25.47 5.40 -6.24
N GLY A 304 24.61 5.23 -7.27
CA GLY A 304 24.75 4.21 -8.32
C GLY A 304 24.36 2.80 -7.87
N ARG A 305 24.01 2.60 -6.59
CA ARG A 305 23.60 1.29 -6.05
C ARG A 305 22.28 0.83 -6.65
N ILE A 306 22.17 -0.48 -6.90
CA ILE A 306 20.93 -1.15 -7.26
C ILE A 306 20.40 -1.85 -6.01
N GLU A 307 19.13 -1.65 -5.74
CA GLU A 307 18.38 -2.25 -4.64
C GLU A 307 17.25 -3.10 -5.21
N ILE A 308 16.96 -4.23 -4.60
CA ILE A 308 15.76 -5.01 -4.92
C ILE A 308 14.65 -4.54 -4.01
N SER A 309 13.52 -4.17 -4.60
CA SER A 309 12.43 -3.50 -3.88
C SER A 309 11.12 -4.28 -3.91
N SER A 310 10.30 -4.04 -2.90
CA SER A 310 8.88 -4.40 -2.87
C SER A 310 8.06 -3.29 -3.54
N GLN A 311 7.11 -3.70 -4.39
CA GLN A 311 6.30 -2.79 -5.20
C GLN A 311 4.83 -3.15 -5.10
N ASN A 312 3.98 -2.16 -4.90
CA ASN A 312 2.52 -2.29 -4.95
C ASN A 312 1.87 -0.95 -5.33
N HIS A 313 1.92 -0.60 -6.61
CA HIS A 313 1.27 0.63 -7.09
C HIS A 313 0.85 0.53 -8.57
N GLY A 314 -0.29 1.15 -8.89
CA GLY A 314 -0.82 1.24 -10.26
C GLY A 314 -0.56 2.58 -10.94
N PHE A 315 -0.02 3.56 -10.22
CA PHE A 315 0.30 4.90 -10.74
C PHE A 315 1.78 5.23 -10.53
N CYS A 316 2.34 6.08 -11.39
CA CYS A 316 3.67 6.63 -11.22
C CYS A 316 3.67 8.15 -11.36
N VAL A 317 4.64 8.81 -10.72
CA VAL A 317 4.78 10.28 -10.74
C VAL A 317 5.51 10.74 -11.98
N ILE A 318 4.94 11.73 -12.66
CA ILE A 318 5.65 12.61 -13.56
C ILE A 318 6.18 13.77 -12.71
N PRO A 319 7.50 13.84 -12.48
CA PRO A 319 8.04 14.71 -11.45
C PRO A 319 7.78 16.20 -11.73
N PRO A 320 7.57 17.00 -10.66
CA PRO A 320 7.54 18.45 -10.79
C PRO A 320 8.90 18.99 -11.24
N GLU A 321 8.90 20.20 -11.79
CA GLU A 321 10.15 20.89 -12.12
C GLU A 321 10.95 21.20 -10.85
N GLY A 322 12.28 21.15 -10.96
CA GLY A 322 13.20 21.53 -9.88
C GLY A 322 13.45 20.47 -8.82
N VAL A 323 12.82 19.31 -8.84
CA VAL A 323 13.18 18.21 -7.94
C VAL A 323 14.33 17.37 -8.50
N GLU A 324 15.11 16.78 -7.62
CA GLU A 324 16.17 15.86 -7.97
C GLU A 324 15.67 14.43 -7.94
N LYS A 325 15.76 13.70 -9.06
CA LYS A 325 15.42 12.27 -9.16
C LYS A 325 16.45 11.47 -8.38
N VAL A 326 15.97 10.65 -7.45
CA VAL A 326 16.85 9.82 -6.60
C VAL A 326 16.80 8.35 -6.99
N TYR A 327 15.62 7.84 -7.33
CA TYR A 327 15.45 6.44 -7.67
C TYR A 327 14.72 6.26 -9.00
N VAL A 328 15.12 5.23 -9.75
CA VAL A 328 14.52 4.86 -11.04
C VAL A 328 14.35 3.34 -11.12
N ASN A 329 13.20 2.86 -11.60
CA ASN A 329 12.96 1.46 -11.88
C ASN A 329 13.77 1.01 -13.10
N LEU A 330 14.51 -0.08 -12.99
CA LEU A 330 15.34 -0.58 -14.09
C LEU A 330 14.57 -1.41 -15.12
N ASN A 331 13.31 -1.79 -14.83
CA ASN A 331 12.49 -2.54 -15.78
C ASN A 331 11.91 -1.63 -16.87
N ASP A 332 11.51 -0.39 -16.52
CA ASP A 332 10.79 0.50 -17.45
C ASP A 332 11.21 1.98 -17.38
N GLY A 333 12.14 2.33 -16.48
CA GLY A 333 12.65 3.69 -16.34
C GLY A 333 11.74 4.66 -15.60
N THR A 334 10.64 4.20 -15.00
CA THR A 334 9.75 5.05 -14.21
C THR A 334 10.45 5.62 -12.96
N LEU A 335 9.98 6.80 -12.52
CA LEU A 335 10.50 7.45 -11.31
C LEU A 335 10.08 6.64 -10.07
N GLU A 336 11.07 6.30 -9.25
CA GLU A 336 10.88 5.55 -8.00
C GLU A 336 11.18 6.38 -6.73
N GLY A 337 11.51 7.65 -6.90
CA GLY A 337 11.74 8.57 -5.78
C GLY A 337 12.46 9.84 -6.19
N PHE A 338 12.17 10.89 -5.45
CA PHE A 338 12.83 12.19 -5.62
C PHE A 338 13.10 12.86 -4.27
N ARG A 339 13.98 13.86 -4.28
CA ARG A 339 14.17 14.81 -3.20
C ARG A 339 14.07 16.25 -3.69
N HIS A 340 13.73 17.17 -2.78
CA HIS A 340 13.78 18.58 -3.11
C HIS A 340 15.20 19.14 -2.85
N PRO A 341 15.77 19.97 -3.74
CA PRO A 341 17.16 20.41 -3.61
C PRO A 341 17.42 21.34 -2.41
N THR A 342 16.41 22.07 -1.95
CA THR A 342 16.57 23.08 -0.87
C THR A 342 15.65 22.85 0.33
N LYS A 343 14.53 22.12 0.16
CA LYS A 343 13.62 21.79 1.25
C LYS A 343 13.94 20.39 1.79
N PRO A 344 13.76 20.11 3.08
CA PRO A 344 14.00 18.79 3.66
C PRO A 344 12.86 17.82 3.28
N ILE A 345 12.86 17.40 2.02
CA ILE A 345 11.83 16.51 1.43
C ILE A 345 12.53 15.34 0.75
N MET A 346 12.10 14.12 1.08
CA MET A 346 12.54 12.87 0.44
C MET A 346 11.40 11.89 0.25
N THR A 347 11.37 11.21 -0.88
CA THR A 347 10.26 10.31 -1.24
C THR A 347 10.74 9.05 -1.94
N VAL A 348 9.97 7.97 -1.78
CA VAL A 348 10.12 6.73 -2.56
C VAL A 348 8.76 6.21 -3.02
N GLN A 349 8.69 5.69 -4.26
CA GLN A 349 7.50 5.04 -4.80
C GLN A 349 7.36 3.61 -4.33
N HIS A 350 8.48 2.89 -4.24
CA HIS A 350 8.54 1.52 -3.72
C HIS A 350 8.35 1.47 -2.20
N HIS A 351 8.25 0.27 -1.66
CA HIS A 351 8.00 0.01 -0.25
C HIS A 351 9.30 -0.37 0.50
N PRO A 352 10.02 0.61 1.12
CA PRO A 352 11.26 0.33 1.86
C PRO A 352 11.03 -0.46 3.14
N GLU A 353 9.80 -0.46 3.64
CA GLU A 353 9.38 -1.26 4.80
C GLU A 353 9.31 -2.74 4.46
N ALA A 354 9.24 -3.11 3.17
CA ALA A 354 9.00 -4.47 2.71
C ALA A 354 7.69 -5.05 3.29
N ALA A 355 7.73 -6.12 4.05
CA ALA A 355 6.61 -6.83 4.66
C ALA A 355 5.45 -7.10 3.64
N ALA A 356 5.65 -8.04 2.74
CA ALA A 356 6.84 -8.88 2.54
C ALA A 356 7.87 -8.26 1.60
N GLY A 357 9.06 -8.87 1.55
CA GLY A 357 10.04 -8.55 0.52
C GLY A 357 11.45 -8.27 1.05
N PRO A 358 12.36 -7.83 0.16
CA PRO A 358 13.73 -7.52 0.48
C PRO A 358 13.83 -6.27 1.36
N THR A 359 14.94 -6.17 2.09
CA THR A 359 15.20 -5.10 3.06
C THR A 359 16.25 -4.09 2.58
N ASP A 360 16.62 -4.14 1.33
CA ASP A 360 17.70 -3.33 0.73
C ASP A 360 17.48 -1.83 0.90
N SER A 361 16.23 -1.38 0.80
CA SER A 361 15.84 0.04 0.85
C SER A 361 15.54 0.56 2.26
N ARG A 362 15.73 -0.24 3.32
CA ARG A 362 15.44 0.20 4.71
C ARG A 362 16.25 1.39 5.19
N THR A 363 17.36 1.71 4.52
CA THR A 363 18.13 2.92 4.78
C THR A 363 17.30 4.20 4.66
N PHE A 364 16.19 4.18 3.90
CA PHE A 364 15.26 5.30 3.78
C PHE A 364 14.79 5.85 5.15
N PHE A 365 14.51 4.97 6.12
CA PHE A 365 14.07 5.39 7.46
C PHE A 365 15.19 6.06 8.26
N THR A 366 16.43 5.57 8.11
CA THR A 366 17.61 6.19 8.74
C THR A 366 17.92 7.55 8.12
N ASP A 367 17.81 7.66 6.79
CA ASP A 367 18.04 8.90 6.05
C ASP A 367 16.96 9.93 6.38
N PHE A 368 15.70 9.51 6.53
CA PHE A 368 14.62 10.38 7.00
C PHE A 368 14.91 10.92 8.40
N LYS A 369 15.32 10.06 9.35
CA LYS A 369 15.75 10.49 10.69
C LYS A 369 16.83 11.55 10.61
N ALA A 370 17.88 11.30 9.84
CA ALA A 370 19.01 12.23 9.71
C ALA A 370 18.56 13.58 9.12
N MET A 371 17.66 13.57 8.14
CA MET A 371 17.09 14.77 7.54
C MET A 371 16.29 15.59 8.57
N VAL A 372 15.41 14.95 9.35
CA VAL A 372 14.63 15.63 10.39
C VAL A 372 15.52 16.18 11.51
N MET A 373 16.50 15.41 11.97
CA MET A 373 17.47 15.87 12.98
C MET A 373 18.25 17.11 12.53
N LYS A 374 18.70 17.11 11.27
CA LYS A 374 19.40 18.26 10.69
C LYS A 374 18.49 19.49 10.68
N ALA A 375 17.27 19.36 10.16
CA ALA A 375 16.33 20.47 10.10
C ALA A 375 15.90 20.99 11.49
N LYS A 376 15.84 20.11 12.51
CA LYS A 376 15.59 20.48 13.90
C LYS A 376 16.74 21.29 14.51
N ALA A 377 17.99 20.97 14.15
CA ALA A 377 19.17 21.68 14.65
C ALA A 377 19.38 23.07 14.00
N GLU A 378 18.76 23.30 12.84
CA GLU A 378 18.83 24.57 12.10
C GLU A 378 17.71 25.57 12.49
N LYS A 379 16.75 25.14 13.33
CA LYS A 379 15.70 25.98 13.95
C LYS A 379 16.15 26.59 15.27
#